data_7185603cf00246a8c72a9a82598a1d41
#
_entry.id   7185603cf00246a8c72a9a82598a1d41
#
_cell.length_a   1.000
_cell.length_b   1.000
_cell.length_c   1.000
_cell.angle_alpha   90.00
_cell.angle_beta   90.00
_cell.angle_gamma   90.00
#
_symmetry.space_group_name_H-M   'P 1'
#
loop_
_entity.id
_entity.type
_entity.pdbx_description
1 polymer ?
#
loop_
_entity_poly.entity_id
_entity_poly.type
_entity_poly.pdbx_seq_one_letter_code
_entity_poly.pdbx_strand_id
1 'polypeptide(L)'
;MISIRTASEGDADAIARLVNTAFLVEQFFIERDRTNPATIRSLMEDGKFLLAEDGANLVGCVHMELHGERGYFGMLSIDPPRQRMGVGRQLVNTVENTFRDAGCKFSDMKIVNVRTELHTLYHRWGYVDTGTAIYDDPTPTKIPVHFIMMSKPLS
;
A
#
# COMPACT_ATOMS: atom_id res chain seq x y z
N MET A 1 -19.87 -8.95 -1.64
CA MET A 1 -19.46 -8.44 -0.31
C MET A 1 -17.94 -8.60 -0.15
N ILE A 2 -17.30 -7.57 0.31
CA ILE A 2 -15.84 -7.58 0.50
C ILE A 2 -15.52 -8.14 1.88
N SER A 3 -14.62 -9.13 1.93
CA SER A 3 -14.05 -9.63 3.17
C SER A 3 -12.55 -9.39 3.19
N ILE A 4 -11.99 -9.18 4.38
CA ILE A 4 -10.56 -8.89 4.55
C ILE A 4 -9.94 -9.98 5.41
N ARG A 5 -8.81 -10.53 4.95
CA ARG A 5 -8.04 -11.54 5.69
C ARG A 5 -6.54 -11.28 5.60
N THR A 6 -5.78 -11.90 6.48
CA THR A 6 -4.32 -11.89 6.41
C THR A 6 -3.86 -12.91 5.36
N ALA A 7 -2.87 -12.50 4.57
CA ALA A 7 -2.28 -13.37 3.54
C ALA A 7 -1.37 -14.45 4.14
N SER A 8 -1.21 -15.53 3.40
CA SER A 8 -0.21 -16.57 3.66
C SER A 8 0.78 -16.62 2.49
N GLU A 9 1.86 -17.40 2.62
CA GLU A 9 2.88 -17.51 1.56
C GLU A 9 2.30 -17.98 0.23
N GLY A 10 1.26 -18.81 0.24
CA GLY A 10 0.59 -19.27 -0.96
C GLY A 10 -0.10 -18.16 -1.77
N ASP A 11 -0.29 -17.00 -1.17
CA ASP A 11 -0.92 -15.85 -1.83
C ASP A 11 0.08 -14.98 -2.60
N ALA A 12 1.40 -15.24 -2.49
CA ALA A 12 2.42 -14.33 -3.02
C ALA A 12 2.30 -14.08 -4.53
N ASP A 13 2.02 -15.13 -5.32
CA ASP A 13 1.87 -14.99 -6.78
C ASP A 13 0.67 -14.09 -7.13
N ALA A 14 -0.47 -14.32 -6.47
CA ALA A 14 -1.68 -13.53 -6.70
C ALA A 14 -1.49 -12.07 -6.28
N ILE A 15 -0.82 -11.83 -5.16
CA ILE A 15 -0.51 -10.47 -4.69
C ILE A 15 0.38 -9.77 -5.71
N ALA A 16 1.44 -10.42 -6.20
CA ALA A 16 2.34 -9.82 -7.19
C ALA A 16 1.59 -9.44 -8.46
N ARG A 17 0.71 -10.31 -8.97
CA ARG A 17 -0.11 -9.99 -10.15
C ARG A 17 -1.02 -8.79 -9.90
N LEU A 18 -1.68 -8.76 -8.75
CA LEU A 18 -2.58 -7.65 -8.40
C LEU A 18 -1.81 -6.33 -8.31
N VAL A 19 -0.67 -6.32 -7.60
CA VAL A 19 0.14 -5.11 -7.44
C VAL A 19 0.61 -4.61 -8.81
N ASN A 20 1.15 -5.49 -9.64
CA ASN A 20 1.64 -5.08 -10.96
C ASN A 20 0.51 -4.54 -11.84
N THR A 21 -0.68 -5.15 -11.80
CA THR A 21 -1.84 -4.66 -12.56
C THR A 21 -2.29 -3.29 -12.04
N ALA A 22 -2.39 -3.12 -10.74
CA ALA A 22 -2.82 -1.86 -10.15
C ALA A 22 -1.82 -0.73 -10.42
N PHE A 23 -0.53 -1.05 -10.48
CA PHE A 23 0.53 -0.07 -10.69
C PHE A 23 0.90 0.14 -12.17
N LEU A 24 0.16 -0.43 -13.12
CA LEU A 24 0.35 -0.13 -14.54
C LEU A 24 0.24 1.38 -14.83
N VAL A 25 -0.55 2.10 -14.06
CA VAL A 25 -0.68 3.56 -14.15
C VAL A 25 0.67 4.26 -13.90
N GLU A 26 1.62 3.60 -13.24
CA GLU A 26 2.96 4.16 -12.97
C GLU A 26 3.95 3.96 -14.12
N GLN A 27 3.56 3.31 -15.22
CA GLN A 27 4.47 3.08 -16.35
C GLN A 27 4.97 4.37 -17.00
N PHE A 28 4.35 5.52 -16.74
CA PHE A 28 4.87 6.80 -17.24
C PHE A 28 6.19 7.20 -16.55
N PHE A 29 6.53 6.62 -15.40
CA PHE A 29 7.82 6.89 -14.74
C PHE A 29 8.59 5.62 -14.33
N ILE A 30 7.99 4.43 -14.36
CA ILE A 30 8.65 3.15 -14.03
C ILE A 30 8.83 2.34 -15.31
N GLU A 31 10.02 1.74 -15.49
CA GLU A 31 10.39 1.04 -16.73
C GLU A 31 10.02 -0.44 -16.74
N ARG A 32 9.64 -1.04 -15.59
CA ARG A 32 9.33 -2.46 -15.49
C ARG A 32 8.25 -2.71 -14.43
N ASP A 33 7.93 -3.98 -14.18
CA ASP A 33 6.95 -4.35 -13.16
C ASP A 33 7.31 -3.81 -11.79
N ARG A 34 6.29 -3.50 -11.00
CA ARG A 34 6.46 -2.92 -9.66
C ARG A 34 7.04 -3.93 -8.68
N THR A 35 6.70 -5.20 -8.83
CA THR A 35 7.11 -6.24 -7.88
C THR A 35 7.12 -7.63 -8.52
N ASN A 36 7.49 -8.63 -7.72
CA ASN A 36 7.49 -10.04 -8.10
C ASN A 36 7.20 -10.90 -6.86
N PRO A 37 6.88 -12.21 -7.03
CA PRO A 37 6.55 -13.05 -5.88
C PRO A 37 7.65 -13.14 -4.81
N ALA A 38 8.92 -13.14 -5.21
CA ALA A 38 10.04 -13.20 -4.25
C ALA A 38 10.07 -11.96 -3.36
N THR A 39 9.84 -10.78 -3.93
CA THR A 39 9.76 -9.51 -3.18
C THR A 39 8.57 -9.54 -2.22
N ILE A 40 7.41 -10.06 -2.67
CA ILE A 40 6.23 -10.19 -1.79
C ILE A 40 6.54 -11.08 -0.61
N ARG A 41 7.19 -12.24 -0.82
CA ARG A 41 7.56 -13.15 0.28
C ARG A 41 8.52 -12.49 1.25
N SER A 42 9.48 -11.71 0.75
CA SER A 42 10.41 -10.95 1.59
C SER A 42 9.67 -9.94 2.47
N LEU A 43 8.69 -9.23 1.91
CA LEU A 43 7.88 -8.29 2.67
C LEU A 43 7.03 -8.98 3.75
N MET A 44 6.62 -10.23 3.53
CA MET A 44 5.90 -11.01 4.52
C MET A 44 6.75 -11.34 5.75
N GLU A 45 8.08 -11.34 5.62
CA GLU A 45 8.99 -11.52 6.76
C GLU A 45 9.03 -10.27 7.65
N ASP A 46 8.85 -9.09 7.06
CA ASP A 46 8.92 -7.81 7.78
C ASP A 46 7.57 -7.38 8.37
N GLY A 47 6.47 -7.90 7.83
CA GLY A 47 5.13 -7.51 8.24
C GLY A 47 4.08 -8.44 7.68
N LYS A 48 2.89 -7.89 7.42
CA LYS A 48 1.74 -8.66 6.94
C LYS A 48 1.10 -8.00 5.72
N PHE A 49 0.57 -8.84 4.82
CA PHE A 49 -0.37 -8.37 3.81
C PHE A 49 -1.79 -8.65 4.28
N LEU A 50 -2.66 -7.65 4.14
CA LEU A 50 -4.11 -7.83 4.23
C LEU A 50 -4.66 -7.92 2.82
N LEU A 51 -5.58 -8.85 2.61
CA LEU A 51 -6.21 -9.09 1.31
C LEU A 51 -7.69 -8.77 1.41
N ALA A 52 -8.20 -8.07 0.40
CA ALA A 52 -9.63 -7.85 0.22
C ALA A 52 -10.12 -8.79 -0.87
N GLU A 53 -11.15 -9.57 -0.57
CA GLU A 53 -11.72 -10.55 -1.49
C GLU A 53 -13.21 -10.31 -1.69
N ASP A 54 -13.66 -10.52 -2.92
CA ASP A 54 -15.08 -10.56 -3.26
C ASP A 54 -15.37 -11.98 -3.73
N GLY A 55 -15.90 -12.81 -2.82
CA GLY A 55 -15.98 -14.25 -3.04
C GLY A 55 -14.59 -14.86 -3.17
N ALA A 56 -14.33 -15.52 -4.31
CA ALA A 56 -13.03 -16.13 -4.58
C ALA A 56 -12.04 -15.17 -5.27
N ASN A 57 -12.47 -13.93 -5.56
CA ASN A 57 -11.65 -12.98 -6.33
C ASN A 57 -10.85 -12.07 -5.39
N LEU A 58 -9.54 -12.04 -5.57
CA LEU A 58 -8.68 -11.08 -4.90
C LEU A 58 -8.84 -9.72 -5.60
N VAL A 59 -9.32 -8.72 -4.86
CA VAL A 59 -9.63 -7.40 -5.43
C VAL A 59 -8.81 -6.27 -4.83
N GLY A 60 -8.08 -6.52 -3.75
CA GLY A 60 -7.22 -5.51 -3.14
C GLY A 60 -6.23 -6.11 -2.16
N CYS A 61 -5.16 -5.38 -1.89
CA CYS A 61 -4.18 -5.75 -0.87
C CYS A 61 -3.51 -4.52 -0.30
N VAL A 62 -2.88 -4.68 0.86
CA VAL A 62 -2.02 -3.67 1.49
C VAL A 62 -1.01 -4.38 2.38
N HIS A 63 0.23 -3.91 2.39
CA HIS A 63 1.27 -4.38 3.30
C HIS A 63 1.35 -3.46 4.50
N MET A 64 1.54 -4.02 5.71
CA MET A 64 1.68 -3.24 6.93
C MET A 64 2.79 -3.78 7.82
N GLU A 65 3.44 -2.88 8.57
CA GLU A 65 4.51 -3.18 9.52
C GLU A 65 4.28 -2.41 10.81
N LEU A 66 4.73 -2.99 11.93
CA LEU A 66 4.67 -2.36 13.25
C LEU A 66 6.06 -1.95 13.69
N HIS A 67 6.24 -0.67 14.04
CA HIS A 67 7.50 -0.10 14.49
C HIS A 67 7.28 0.69 15.79
N GLY A 68 6.99 -0.01 16.89
CA GLY A 68 6.72 0.61 18.18
C GLY A 68 5.44 1.44 18.17
N GLU A 69 5.56 2.75 18.39
CA GLU A 69 4.41 3.66 18.40
C GLU A 69 3.97 4.06 16.99
N ARG A 70 4.67 3.64 15.96
CA ARG A 70 4.37 3.98 14.57
C ARG A 70 4.07 2.72 13.77
N GLY A 71 2.96 2.72 13.05
CA GLY A 71 2.68 1.71 12.04
C GLY A 71 3.03 2.28 10.67
N TYR A 72 3.47 1.42 9.78
CA TYR A 72 3.76 1.79 8.39
C TYR A 72 2.99 0.88 7.46
N PHE A 73 2.35 1.45 6.43
CA PHE A 73 1.74 0.63 5.39
C PHE A 73 2.19 1.09 4.00
N GLY A 74 2.13 0.17 3.06
CA GLY A 74 2.48 0.44 1.67
C GLY A 74 1.86 -0.57 0.73
N MET A 75 2.17 -0.44 -0.55
CA MET A 75 1.69 -1.33 -1.61
C MET A 75 0.17 -1.46 -1.65
N LEU A 76 -0.58 -0.44 -1.24
CA LEU A 76 -2.02 -0.44 -1.36
C LEU A 76 -2.39 -0.56 -2.85
N SER A 77 -3.05 -1.65 -3.20
CA SER A 77 -3.36 -1.98 -4.58
C SER A 77 -4.79 -2.45 -4.68
N ILE A 78 -5.55 -1.87 -5.61
CA ILE A 78 -6.93 -2.24 -5.87
C ILE A 78 -7.04 -2.63 -7.33
N ASP A 79 -7.67 -3.77 -7.59
CA ASP A 79 -7.94 -4.23 -8.95
C ASP A 79 -8.67 -3.11 -9.72
N PRO A 80 -8.16 -2.67 -10.90
CA PRO A 80 -8.69 -1.50 -11.59
C PRO A 80 -10.22 -1.46 -11.75
N PRO A 81 -10.92 -2.56 -12.11
CA PRO A 81 -12.39 -2.53 -12.19
C PRO A 81 -13.08 -2.26 -10.86
N ARG A 82 -12.38 -2.43 -9.75
CA ARG A 82 -12.94 -2.25 -8.39
C ARG A 82 -12.52 -0.94 -7.73
N GLN A 83 -11.76 -0.11 -8.42
CA GLN A 83 -11.37 1.20 -7.90
C GLN A 83 -12.61 2.10 -7.78
N ARG A 84 -12.56 3.03 -6.81
CA ARG A 84 -13.66 3.95 -6.47
C ARG A 84 -14.90 3.29 -5.88
N MET A 85 -14.80 2.02 -5.44
CA MET A 85 -15.88 1.29 -4.80
C MET A 85 -15.69 1.16 -3.28
N GLY A 86 -14.72 1.88 -2.72
CA GLY A 86 -14.49 1.89 -1.28
C GLY A 86 -13.59 0.79 -0.75
N VAL A 87 -13.05 -0.08 -1.60
CA VAL A 87 -12.18 -1.20 -1.17
C VAL A 87 -10.89 -0.68 -0.53
N GLY A 88 -10.25 0.31 -1.15
CA GLY A 88 -9.03 0.92 -0.61
C GLY A 88 -9.27 1.53 0.77
N ARG A 89 -10.39 2.24 0.94
CA ARG A 89 -10.73 2.83 2.23
C ARG A 89 -10.97 1.78 3.30
N GLN A 90 -11.64 0.66 2.95
CA GLN A 90 -11.84 -0.44 3.87
C GLN A 90 -10.51 -1.06 4.32
N LEU A 91 -9.58 -1.25 3.39
CA LEU A 91 -8.25 -1.78 3.71
C LEU A 91 -7.50 -0.84 4.64
N VAL A 92 -7.45 0.45 4.33
CA VAL A 92 -6.75 1.44 5.18
C VAL A 92 -7.41 1.56 6.54
N ASN A 93 -8.75 1.53 6.63
CA ASN A 93 -9.45 1.51 7.92
C ASN A 93 -9.03 0.31 8.77
N THR A 94 -8.93 -0.87 8.15
CA THR A 94 -8.50 -2.09 8.84
C THR A 94 -7.05 -1.98 9.32
N VAL A 95 -6.17 -1.42 8.49
CA VAL A 95 -4.78 -1.15 8.86
C VAL A 95 -4.72 -0.21 10.07
N GLU A 96 -5.44 0.91 10.02
CA GLU A 96 -5.45 1.89 11.11
C GLU A 96 -5.97 1.28 12.41
N ASN A 97 -7.03 0.46 12.34
CA ASN A 97 -7.56 -0.22 13.51
C ASN A 97 -6.56 -1.24 14.06
N THR A 98 -5.87 -1.96 13.20
CA THR A 98 -4.81 -2.90 13.61
C THR A 98 -3.68 -2.16 14.32
N PHE A 99 -3.27 -1.01 13.80
CA PHE A 99 -2.26 -0.17 14.44
C PHE A 99 -2.71 0.31 15.82
N ARG A 100 -3.96 0.80 15.94
CA ARG A 100 -4.51 1.22 17.23
C ARG A 100 -4.52 0.09 18.25
N ASP A 101 -4.95 -1.10 17.84
CA ASP A 101 -4.99 -2.27 18.70
C ASP A 101 -3.60 -2.70 19.18
N ALA A 102 -2.58 -2.44 18.38
CA ALA A 102 -1.17 -2.72 18.72
C ALA A 102 -0.51 -1.61 19.54
N GLY A 103 -1.23 -0.52 19.84
CA GLY A 103 -0.70 0.60 20.63
C GLY A 103 0.02 1.66 19.81
N CYS A 104 -0.08 1.63 18.49
CA CYS A 104 0.51 2.66 17.65
C CYS A 104 -0.22 3.98 17.79
N LYS A 105 0.54 5.08 17.82
CA LYS A 105 0.01 6.44 17.89
C LYS A 105 -0.07 7.11 16.53
N PHE A 106 0.61 6.57 15.52
CA PHE A 106 0.68 7.13 14.19
C PHE A 106 0.58 6.04 13.13
N SER A 107 -0.05 6.38 12.01
CA SER A 107 -0.03 5.59 10.78
C SER A 107 0.79 6.36 9.75
N ASP A 108 1.87 5.76 9.28
CA ASP A 108 2.80 6.36 8.33
C ASP A 108 2.70 5.68 6.96
N MET A 109 2.93 6.45 5.91
CA MET A 109 3.01 5.93 4.55
C MET A 109 3.82 6.90 3.69
N LYS A 110 4.09 6.53 2.45
CA LYS A 110 4.75 7.41 1.49
C LYS A 110 4.16 7.22 0.09
N ILE A 111 4.24 8.27 -0.71
CA ILE A 111 3.83 8.24 -2.11
C ILE A 111 4.96 8.79 -2.98
N VAL A 112 4.97 8.40 -4.25
CA VAL A 112 5.86 9.02 -5.23
C VAL A 112 5.27 10.39 -5.61
N ASN A 113 6.10 11.41 -5.63
CA ASN A 113 5.65 12.81 -5.81
C ASN A 113 4.85 13.06 -7.08
N VAL A 114 5.10 12.31 -8.15
CA VAL A 114 4.40 12.48 -9.43
C VAL A 114 2.99 11.87 -9.43
N ARG A 115 2.63 11.09 -8.39
CA ARG A 115 1.28 10.55 -8.19
C ARG A 115 0.44 11.56 -7.40
N THR A 116 0.16 12.71 -8.02
CA THR A 116 -0.53 13.83 -7.34
C THR A 116 -1.95 13.49 -6.91
N GLU A 117 -2.62 12.59 -7.60
CA GLU A 117 -3.95 12.12 -7.22
C GLU A 117 -3.94 11.38 -5.88
N LEU A 118 -2.86 10.66 -5.57
CA LEU A 118 -2.72 9.96 -4.30
C LEU A 118 -2.49 10.95 -3.16
N HIS A 119 -1.73 12.00 -3.39
CA HIS A 119 -1.50 13.05 -2.40
C HIS A 119 -2.84 13.65 -1.95
N THR A 120 -3.69 14.01 -2.91
CA THR A 120 -5.03 14.54 -2.63
C THR A 120 -5.90 13.53 -1.86
N LEU A 121 -5.87 12.26 -2.29
CA LEU A 121 -6.65 11.19 -1.66
C LEU A 121 -6.26 10.99 -0.20
N TYR A 122 -4.96 10.86 0.08
CA TYR A 122 -4.49 10.61 1.45
C TYR A 122 -4.70 11.82 2.36
N HIS A 123 -4.58 13.04 1.84
CA HIS A 123 -4.98 14.23 2.60
C HIS A 123 -6.44 14.16 3.02
N ARG A 124 -7.31 13.74 2.13
CA ARG A 124 -8.73 13.56 2.44
C ARG A 124 -8.96 12.52 3.53
N TRP A 125 -8.09 11.52 3.61
CA TRP A 125 -8.16 10.48 4.64
C TRP A 125 -7.47 10.87 5.95
N GLY A 126 -6.99 12.08 6.07
CA GLY A 126 -6.41 12.62 7.31
C GLY A 126 -4.90 12.56 7.41
N TYR A 127 -4.22 12.18 6.33
CA TYR A 127 -2.75 12.14 6.30
C TYR A 127 -2.19 13.52 5.95
N VAL A 128 -1.08 13.89 6.59
CA VAL A 128 -0.40 15.17 6.35
C VAL A 128 1.05 14.91 5.97
N ASP A 129 1.63 15.81 5.18
CA ASP A 129 3.02 15.71 4.77
C ASP A 129 3.95 15.90 5.97
N THR A 130 4.94 15.03 6.11
CA THR A 130 5.94 15.12 7.17
C THR A 130 7.36 15.34 6.64
N GLY A 131 7.58 15.16 5.35
CA GLY A 131 8.89 15.36 4.76
C GLY A 131 8.98 14.70 3.40
N THR A 132 10.21 14.63 2.89
CA THR A 132 10.52 13.97 1.63
C THR A 132 11.66 12.97 1.84
N ALA A 133 11.76 12.00 0.92
CA ALA A 133 12.84 11.03 0.92
C ALA A 133 13.27 10.73 -0.51
N ILE A 134 14.52 10.31 -0.68
CA ILE A 134 14.99 9.89 -2.00
C ILE A 134 14.26 8.62 -2.43
N TYR A 135 14.06 8.48 -3.73
CA TYR A 135 13.47 7.26 -4.30
C TYR A 135 14.55 6.17 -4.27
N ASP A 136 14.41 5.25 -3.33
CA ASP A 136 15.39 4.19 -3.05
C ASP A 136 14.97 2.82 -3.60
N ASP A 137 13.87 2.76 -4.35
CA ASP A 137 13.42 1.53 -4.99
C ASP A 137 14.39 1.17 -6.12
N PRO A 138 14.81 -0.11 -6.25
CA PRO A 138 15.73 -0.51 -7.31
C PRO A 138 15.13 -0.46 -8.71
N THR A 139 13.81 -0.28 -8.83
CA THR A 139 13.16 -0.20 -10.15
C THR A 139 13.60 1.07 -10.88
N PRO A 140 14.13 0.96 -12.10
CA PRO A 140 14.56 2.13 -12.87
C PRO A 140 13.39 3.07 -13.17
N THR A 141 13.66 4.37 -13.16
CA THR A 141 12.66 5.40 -13.47
C THR A 141 13.00 6.13 -14.75
N LYS A 142 11.96 6.57 -15.46
CA LYS A 142 12.10 7.31 -16.74
C LYS A 142 12.30 8.81 -16.51
N ILE A 143 11.88 9.30 -15.36
CA ILE A 143 11.97 10.71 -14.96
C ILE A 143 12.42 10.77 -13.50
N PRO A 144 13.01 11.89 -13.05
CA PRO A 144 13.36 12.05 -11.63
C PRO A 144 12.12 12.05 -10.76
N VAL A 145 12.15 11.27 -9.68
CA VAL A 145 11.06 11.19 -8.70
C VAL A 145 11.65 11.15 -7.30
N HIS A 146 10.82 11.47 -6.31
CA HIS A 146 11.15 11.31 -4.90
C HIS A 146 9.89 10.91 -4.12
N PHE A 147 10.05 10.48 -2.88
CA PHE A 147 8.93 10.18 -2.02
C PHE A 147 8.48 11.39 -1.22
N ILE A 148 7.18 11.51 -1.02
CA ILE A 148 6.57 12.38 -0.02
C ILE A 148 6.14 11.48 1.13
N MET A 149 6.69 11.77 2.32
CA MET A 149 6.32 11.05 3.54
C MET A 149 5.07 11.66 4.13
N MET A 150 4.14 10.84 4.57
CA MET A 150 2.88 11.29 5.14
C MET A 150 2.56 10.51 6.41
N SER A 151 1.82 11.14 7.33
CA SER A 151 1.47 10.53 8.60
C SER A 151 0.10 11.00 9.07
N LYS A 152 -0.56 10.14 9.85
CA LYS A 152 -1.86 10.44 10.47
C LYS A 152 -1.81 10.04 11.93
N PRO A 153 -2.17 10.95 12.88
CA PRO A 153 -2.30 10.59 14.28
C PRO A 153 -3.47 9.62 14.49
N LEU A 154 -3.24 8.61 15.30
CA LEU A 154 -4.24 7.61 15.68
C LEU A 154 -4.66 7.86 17.13
N SER A 155 -5.67 8.61 17.32
CA SER A 155 -6.18 8.92 18.67
C SER A 155 -7.30 7.98 19.07
#